data_847fd347024fceb11d38d3ae1f04819c
#
_entry.id   847fd347024fceb11d38d3ae1f04819c
#
_cell.length_a   1.000
_cell.length_b   1.000
_cell.length_c   1.000
_cell.angle_alpha   90.00
_cell.angle_beta   90.00
_cell.angle_gamma   90.00
#
_symmetry.space_group_name_H-M   'P 1'
#
loop_
_entity.id
_entity.type
_entity.pdbx_description
1 polymer ?
#
loop_
_entity_poly.entity_id
_entity_poly.type
_entity_poly.pdbx_seq_one_letter_code
_entity_poly.pdbx_strand_id
1 'polypeptide(L)'
;MPDKDSILNTFPISASENETSVSFFSEVRQIIDEARSNAVRSVDFCRVQMYWNIGRRIFEEEQQGKDRAEYGSYLIKNLAENLEPEYGSGFSIRQLERARKFYRLYSIASALRTQLNWSQYKLLISIDDSDKREYYELEAVNNWHHNIRYICQQRNS
;
A
#
# COMPACT_ATOMS: atom_id res chain seq x y z
N MET A 1 14.44 -18.16 71.24
CA MET A 1 14.49 -18.15 69.79
C MET A 1 13.08 -17.89 69.27
N PRO A 2 12.72 -16.69 68.89
CA PRO A 2 11.42 -16.48 68.31
C PRO A 2 11.49 -16.71 66.78
N ASP A 3 10.58 -17.55 66.32
CA ASP A 3 10.33 -17.84 64.92
C ASP A 3 9.97 -16.58 64.15
N LYS A 4 10.70 -16.34 63.06
CA LYS A 4 10.36 -15.31 62.09
C LYS A 4 9.50 -15.98 61.01
N ASP A 5 8.22 -16.09 61.27
CA ASP A 5 7.27 -16.34 60.19
C ASP A 5 7.17 -15.11 59.31
N SER A 6 7.76 -15.24 58.14
CA SER A 6 7.72 -14.29 57.06
C SER A 6 6.27 -14.24 56.54
N ILE A 7 5.54 -13.19 56.87
CA ILE A 7 4.24 -12.89 56.29
C ILE A 7 4.50 -12.45 54.84
N LEU A 8 4.45 -13.42 53.93
CA LEU A 8 4.27 -13.13 52.53
C LEU A 8 2.87 -12.59 52.32
N ASN A 9 2.79 -11.27 52.35
CA ASN A 9 1.57 -10.53 52.08
C ASN A 9 1.29 -10.64 50.58
N THR A 10 0.71 -11.77 50.15
CA THR A 10 0.19 -11.97 48.78
C THR A 10 -1.14 -11.24 48.72
N PHE A 11 -1.12 -9.99 48.28
CA PHE A 11 -2.36 -9.27 47.96
C PHE A 11 -2.99 -10.05 46.77
N PRO A 12 -4.25 -10.50 46.89
CA PRO A 12 -4.95 -11.02 45.74
C PRO A 12 -5.20 -9.89 44.76
N ILE A 13 -4.50 -9.91 43.64
CA ILE A 13 -4.82 -9.03 42.53
C ILE A 13 -6.24 -9.35 42.14
N SER A 14 -7.14 -8.41 42.28
CA SER A 14 -8.57 -8.62 41.97
C SER A 14 -8.73 -8.98 40.49
N ALA A 15 -9.71 -9.82 40.16
CA ALA A 15 -10.01 -10.21 38.78
C ALA A 15 -10.24 -8.96 37.88
N SER A 16 -10.81 -7.89 38.47
CA SER A 16 -11.04 -6.61 37.79
C SER A 16 -9.74 -5.88 37.38
N GLU A 17 -8.68 -5.97 38.19
CA GLU A 17 -7.39 -5.37 37.86
C GLU A 17 -6.69 -6.13 36.74
N ASN A 18 -6.85 -7.45 36.68
CA ASN A 18 -6.32 -8.27 35.58
C ASN A 18 -7.05 -7.98 34.26
N GLU A 19 -8.36 -7.85 34.27
CA GLU A 19 -9.15 -7.53 33.07
C GLU A 19 -8.82 -6.13 32.56
N THR A 20 -8.70 -5.14 33.43
CA THR A 20 -8.29 -3.77 33.07
C THR A 20 -6.88 -3.75 32.50
N SER A 21 -5.96 -4.51 33.06
CA SER A 21 -4.58 -4.62 32.59
C SER A 21 -4.51 -5.27 31.19
N VAL A 22 -5.27 -6.33 30.95
CA VAL A 22 -5.36 -7.01 29.66
C VAL A 22 -5.94 -6.08 28.59
N SER A 23 -6.98 -5.33 28.90
CA SER A 23 -7.58 -4.34 28.00
C SER A 23 -6.59 -3.23 27.66
N PHE A 24 -5.89 -2.68 28.63
CA PHE A 24 -4.87 -1.66 28.41
C PHE A 24 -3.74 -2.12 27.48
N PHE A 25 -3.20 -3.32 27.71
CA PHE A 25 -2.16 -3.88 26.83
C PHE A 25 -2.67 -4.14 25.41
N SER A 26 -3.93 -4.58 25.28
CA SER A 26 -4.56 -4.80 23.98
C SER A 26 -4.72 -3.47 23.21
N GLU A 27 -5.14 -2.42 23.88
CA GLU A 27 -5.28 -1.08 23.29
C GLU A 27 -3.94 -0.52 22.82
N VAL A 28 -2.88 -0.66 23.62
CA VAL A 28 -1.53 -0.22 23.25
C VAL A 28 -1.02 -1.00 22.03
N ARG A 29 -1.22 -2.32 21.98
CA ARG A 29 -0.86 -3.14 20.80
C ARG A 29 -1.61 -2.67 19.56
N GLN A 30 -2.90 -2.38 19.67
CA GLN A 30 -3.70 -1.87 18.57
C GLN A 30 -3.15 -0.55 18.04
N ILE A 31 -2.79 0.40 18.91
CA ILE A 31 -2.17 1.66 18.52
C ILE A 31 -0.88 1.43 17.72
N ILE A 32 -0.04 0.53 18.19
CA ILE A 32 1.21 0.18 17.48
C ILE A 32 0.94 -0.45 16.12
N ASP A 33 0.02 -1.39 16.05
CA ASP A 33 -0.31 -2.11 14.81
C ASP A 33 -0.96 -1.17 13.78
N GLU A 34 -1.83 -0.27 14.21
CA GLU A 34 -2.42 0.78 13.38
C GLU A 34 -1.36 1.73 12.83
N ALA A 35 -0.44 2.20 13.66
CA ALA A 35 0.65 3.08 13.25
C ALA A 35 1.56 2.41 12.20
N ARG A 36 1.92 1.14 12.40
CA ARG A 36 2.71 0.36 11.45
C ARG A 36 1.97 0.14 10.13
N SER A 37 0.71 -0.22 10.18
CA SER A 37 -0.13 -0.40 8.99
C SER A 37 -0.28 0.90 8.20
N ASN A 38 -0.44 2.03 8.87
CA ASN A 38 -0.50 3.34 8.24
C ASN A 38 0.82 3.72 7.55
N ALA A 39 1.96 3.41 8.17
CA ALA A 39 3.27 3.65 7.56
C ALA A 39 3.47 2.85 6.28
N VAL A 40 3.14 1.54 6.29
CA VAL A 40 3.22 0.68 5.09
C VAL A 40 2.33 1.21 3.97
N ARG A 41 1.08 1.57 4.29
CA ARG A 41 0.14 2.15 3.31
C ARG A 41 0.64 3.46 2.71
N SER A 42 1.24 4.32 3.52
CA SER A 42 1.79 5.58 3.05
C SER A 42 2.92 5.36 2.04
N VAL A 43 3.80 4.40 2.29
CA VAL A 43 4.87 4.02 1.35
C VAL A 43 4.29 3.45 0.07
N ASP A 44 3.32 2.56 0.15
CA ASP A 44 2.66 1.95 -1.01
C ASP A 44 1.94 3.02 -1.86
N PHE A 45 1.25 3.93 -1.22
CA PHE A 45 0.56 5.02 -1.91
C PHE A 45 1.54 6.01 -2.56
N CYS A 46 2.64 6.35 -1.90
CA CYS A 46 3.71 7.16 -2.50
C CYS A 46 4.27 6.51 -3.76
N ARG A 47 4.43 5.18 -3.77
CA ARG A 47 4.85 4.43 -4.95
C ARG A 47 3.82 4.50 -6.09
N VAL A 48 2.54 4.35 -5.78
CA VAL A 48 1.44 4.52 -6.75
C VAL A 48 1.47 5.92 -7.34
N GLN A 49 1.56 6.95 -6.52
CA GLN A 49 1.64 8.35 -6.97
C GLN A 49 2.88 8.61 -7.83
N MET A 50 4.02 8.02 -7.48
CA MET A 50 5.26 8.13 -8.25
C MET A 50 5.06 7.60 -9.67
N TYR A 51 4.55 6.37 -9.84
CA TYR A 51 4.31 5.79 -11.16
C TYR A 51 3.23 6.53 -11.94
N TRP A 52 2.20 7.04 -11.26
CA TRP A 52 1.19 7.88 -11.89
C TRP A 52 1.80 9.19 -12.44
N ASN A 53 2.60 9.87 -11.65
CA ASN A 53 3.28 11.10 -12.06
C ASN A 53 4.29 10.87 -13.19
N ILE A 54 5.03 9.77 -13.14
CA ILE A 54 5.93 9.36 -14.24
C ILE A 54 5.12 9.11 -15.51
N GLY A 55 4.04 8.37 -15.42
CA GLY A 55 3.13 8.11 -16.53
C GLY A 55 2.55 9.38 -17.13
N ARG A 56 2.15 10.34 -16.29
CA ARG A 56 1.69 11.66 -16.71
C ARG A 56 2.77 12.40 -17.51
N ARG A 57 3.99 12.46 -16.99
CA ARG A 57 5.09 13.15 -17.68
C ARG A 57 5.45 12.52 -19.02
N ILE A 58 5.47 11.18 -19.08
CA ILE A 58 5.67 10.47 -20.35
C ILE A 58 4.57 10.83 -21.34
N PHE A 59 3.31 10.79 -20.91
CA PHE A 59 2.17 11.12 -21.75
C PHE A 59 2.21 12.56 -22.27
N GLU A 60 2.50 13.53 -21.40
CA GLU A 60 2.63 14.94 -21.78
C GLU A 60 3.75 15.16 -22.80
N GLU A 61 4.90 14.51 -22.62
CA GLU A 61 6.03 14.59 -23.53
C GLU A 61 5.73 13.97 -24.90
N GLU A 62 5.03 12.83 -24.92
CA GLU A 62 4.53 12.20 -26.17
C GLU A 62 3.58 13.12 -26.94
N GLN A 63 2.75 13.89 -26.24
CA GLN A 63 1.82 14.83 -26.89
C GLN A 63 2.56 16.00 -27.60
N GLN A 64 3.73 16.39 -27.09
CA GLN A 64 4.56 17.40 -27.73
C GLN A 64 5.27 16.87 -28.98
N GLY A 65 5.51 15.56 -29.04
CA GLY A 65 6.17 14.88 -30.19
C GLY A 65 5.19 14.19 -31.16
N LYS A 66 3.93 14.58 -31.22
CA LYS A 66 2.84 13.93 -31.99
C LYS A 66 3.15 13.62 -33.46
N ASP A 67 3.99 14.43 -34.10
CA ASP A 67 4.31 14.31 -35.52
C ASP A 67 5.30 13.18 -35.85
N ARG A 68 5.75 12.41 -34.84
CA ARG A 68 6.69 11.31 -34.97
C ARG A 68 6.12 10.02 -34.39
N ALA A 69 5.66 9.13 -35.25
CA ALA A 69 5.00 7.86 -34.85
C ALA A 69 5.82 6.98 -33.90
N GLU A 70 7.14 7.07 -33.94
CA GLU A 70 8.07 6.27 -33.11
C GLU A 70 8.58 7.00 -31.86
N TYR A 71 8.19 8.26 -31.70
CA TYR A 71 8.73 9.11 -30.61
C TYR A 71 8.44 8.53 -29.21
N GLY A 72 7.25 8.02 -28.98
CA GLY A 72 6.88 7.46 -27.69
C GLY A 72 7.71 6.23 -27.30
N SER A 73 7.97 5.33 -28.23
CA SER A 73 8.81 4.14 -27.97
C SER A 73 10.26 4.53 -27.74
N TYR A 74 10.78 5.48 -28.50
CA TYR A 74 12.12 6.02 -28.31
C TYR A 74 12.26 6.73 -26.95
N LEU A 75 11.29 7.54 -26.57
CA LEU A 75 11.27 8.26 -25.29
C LEU A 75 11.33 7.30 -24.10
N ILE A 76 10.50 6.25 -24.09
CA ILE A 76 10.49 5.26 -23.01
C ILE A 76 11.79 4.47 -22.95
N LYS A 77 12.32 4.06 -24.11
CA LYS A 77 13.60 3.35 -24.17
C LYS A 77 14.75 4.20 -23.61
N ASN A 78 14.86 5.44 -24.06
CA ASN A 78 15.90 6.36 -23.59
C ASN A 78 15.75 6.63 -22.07
N LEU A 79 14.52 6.82 -21.60
CA LEU A 79 14.27 7.04 -20.18
C LEU A 79 14.69 5.83 -19.34
N ALA A 80 14.36 4.61 -19.77
CA ALA A 80 14.77 3.37 -19.10
C ALA A 80 16.30 3.20 -19.08
N GLU A 81 16.98 3.45 -20.18
CA GLU A 81 18.43 3.37 -20.29
C GLU A 81 19.16 4.31 -19.32
N ASN A 82 18.54 5.45 -18.99
CA ASN A 82 19.08 6.41 -18.02
C ASN A 82 18.69 6.08 -16.56
N LEU A 83 17.49 5.60 -16.32
CA LEU A 83 16.97 5.40 -14.96
C LEU A 83 17.27 4.03 -14.36
N GLU A 84 17.22 2.97 -15.16
CA GLU A 84 17.38 1.60 -14.66
C GLU A 84 18.75 1.33 -14.00
N PRO A 85 19.88 1.83 -14.55
CA PRO A 85 21.19 1.68 -13.91
C PRO A 85 21.29 2.38 -12.55
N GLU A 86 20.58 3.49 -12.35
CA GLU A 86 20.62 4.28 -11.12
C GLU A 86 19.61 3.81 -10.08
N TYR A 87 18.38 3.53 -10.51
CA TYR A 87 17.22 3.27 -9.62
C TYR A 87 16.74 1.81 -9.64
N GLY A 88 17.25 0.98 -10.53
CA GLY A 88 16.93 -0.44 -10.61
C GLY A 88 15.77 -0.81 -11.54
N SER A 89 15.40 -2.08 -11.52
CA SER A 89 14.42 -2.71 -12.44
C SER A 89 12.99 -2.14 -12.35
N GLY A 90 12.69 -1.37 -11.32
CA GLY A 90 11.42 -0.65 -11.19
C GLY A 90 11.23 0.43 -12.28
N PHE A 91 12.27 0.77 -13.03
CA PHE A 91 12.27 1.77 -14.09
C PHE A 91 12.66 1.18 -15.45
N SER A 92 12.47 -0.11 -15.63
CA SER A 92 12.62 -0.79 -16.91
C SER A 92 11.58 -0.31 -17.94
N ILE A 93 11.83 -0.53 -19.22
CA ILE A 93 10.90 -0.22 -20.31
C ILE A 93 9.49 -0.69 -19.97
N ARG A 94 9.35 -1.94 -19.54
CA ARG A 94 8.06 -2.53 -19.18
C ARG A 94 7.35 -1.80 -18.04
N GLN A 95 8.08 -1.33 -17.03
CA GLN A 95 7.48 -0.59 -15.91
C GLN A 95 7.07 0.83 -16.34
N LEU A 96 7.87 1.48 -17.17
CA LEU A 96 7.53 2.80 -17.71
C LEU A 96 6.32 2.76 -18.65
N GLU A 97 6.21 1.72 -19.48
CA GLU A 97 5.02 1.50 -20.31
C GLU A 97 3.77 1.27 -19.45
N ARG A 98 3.89 0.54 -18.35
CA ARG A 98 2.80 0.36 -17.38
C ARG A 98 2.42 1.67 -16.71
N ALA A 99 3.39 2.49 -16.31
CA ALA A 99 3.14 3.81 -15.74
C ALA A 99 2.39 4.71 -16.73
N ARG A 100 2.78 4.73 -18.01
CA ARG A 100 2.08 5.44 -19.07
C ARG A 100 0.64 4.96 -19.24
N LYS A 101 0.42 3.62 -19.32
CA LYS A 101 -0.92 3.02 -19.40
C LYS A 101 -1.75 3.37 -18.16
N PHE A 102 -1.13 3.33 -16.98
CA PHE A 102 -1.77 3.68 -15.72
C PHE A 102 -2.33 5.10 -15.74
N TYR A 103 -1.54 6.09 -16.14
CA TYR A 103 -2.04 7.46 -16.28
C TYR A 103 -3.17 7.57 -17.31
N ARG A 104 -3.10 6.87 -18.43
CA ARG A 104 -4.17 6.90 -19.45
C ARG A 104 -5.50 6.36 -18.93
N LEU A 105 -5.47 5.34 -18.09
CA LEU A 105 -6.66 4.73 -17.52
C LEU A 105 -7.19 5.50 -16.30
N TYR A 106 -6.32 6.13 -15.53
CA TYR A 106 -6.62 6.88 -14.31
C TYR A 106 -6.10 8.32 -14.44
N SER A 107 -6.58 9.06 -15.42
CA SER A 107 -6.12 10.42 -15.74
C SER A 107 -6.42 11.47 -14.67
N ILE A 108 -7.30 11.15 -13.72
CA ILE A 108 -7.68 12.03 -12.62
C ILE A 108 -7.04 11.53 -11.33
N ALA A 109 -6.16 12.34 -10.73
CA ALA A 109 -5.42 11.96 -9.51
C ALA A 109 -6.35 11.59 -8.33
N SER A 110 -7.51 12.23 -8.21
CA SER A 110 -8.51 11.92 -7.17
C SER A 110 -9.21 10.56 -7.34
N ALA A 111 -9.08 9.92 -8.51
CA ALA A 111 -9.58 8.55 -8.74
C ALA A 111 -8.66 7.48 -8.16
N LEU A 112 -7.43 7.84 -7.76
CA LEU A 112 -6.50 6.90 -7.16
C LEU A 112 -6.95 6.48 -5.76
N ARG A 113 -7.09 5.17 -5.56
CA ARG A 113 -7.49 4.60 -4.28
C ARG A 113 -6.27 4.44 -3.35
N THR A 114 -6.33 5.05 -2.18
CA THR A 114 -5.26 4.95 -1.16
C THR A 114 -5.14 3.55 -0.56
N GLN A 115 -6.16 2.71 -0.74
CA GLN A 115 -6.22 1.34 -0.26
C GLN A 115 -5.49 0.35 -1.18
N LEU A 116 -5.17 0.75 -2.41
CA LEU A 116 -4.55 -0.12 -3.40
C LEU A 116 -3.05 0.18 -3.52
N ASN A 117 -2.25 -0.87 -3.58
CA ASN A 117 -0.82 -0.77 -3.83
C ASN A 117 -0.49 -0.89 -5.33
N TRP A 118 0.76 -0.66 -5.70
CA TRP A 118 1.19 -0.73 -7.10
C TRP A 118 1.00 -2.12 -7.71
N SER A 119 1.18 -3.20 -6.95
CA SER A 119 0.98 -4.56 -7.44
C SER A 119 -0.47 -4.81 -7.86
N GLN A 120 -1.42 -4.30 -7.10
CA GLN A 120 -2.85 -4.37 -7.43
C GLN A 120 -3.18 -3.51 -8.66
N TYR A 121 -2.66 -2.29 -8.75
CA TYR A 121 -2.83 -1.46 -9.95
C TYR A 121 -2.25 -2.11 -11.20
N LYS A 122 -1.10 -2.78 -11.12
CA LYS A 122 -0.54 -3.53 -12.26
C LYS A 122 -1.50 -4.60 -12.80
N LEU A 123 -2.24 -5.25 -11.92
CA LEU A 123 -3.28 -6.20 -12.32
C LEU A 123 -4.48 -5.50 -12.96
N LEU A 124 -4.96 -4.42 -12.35
CA LEU A 124 -6.11 -3.66 -12.85
C LEU A 124 -5.85 -3.05 -14.23
N ILE A 125 -4.69 -2.48 -14.47
CA ILE A 125 -4.34 -1.90 -15.77
C ILE A 125 -4.14 -2.94 -16.87
N SER A 126 -4.01 -4.22 -16.54
CA SER A 126 -3.98 -5.32 -17.50
C SER A 126 -5.36 -5.70 -18.02
N ILE A 127 -6.42 -5.24 -17.36
CA ILE A 127 -7.82 -5.49 -17.74
C ILE A 127 -8.25 -4.40 -18.71
N ASP A 128 -8.51 -4.77 -19.97
CA ASP A 128 -8.88 -3.81 -21.01
C ASP A 128 -10.34 -3.35 -20.90
N ASP A 129 -11.24 -4.23 -20.45
CA ASP A 129 -12.65 -3.93 -20.22
C ASP A 129 -12.81 -3.02 -18.98
N SER A 130 -13.41 -1.83 -19.19
CA SER A 130 -13.58 -0.82 -18.13
C SER A 130 -14.50 -1.29 -17.00
N ASP A 131 -15.58 -1.99 -17.34
CA ASP A 131 -16.59 -2.42 -16.36
C ASP A 131 -16.03 -3.54 -15.48
N LYS A 132 -15.28 -4.47 -16.08
CA LYS A 132 -14.56 -5.50 -15.34
C LYS A 132 -13.47 -4.91 -14.45
N ARG A 133 -12.74 -3.93 -14.95
CA ARG A 133 -11.69 -3.25 -14.18
C ARG A 133 -12.27 -2.55 -12.96
N GLU A 134 -13.38 -1.80 -13.13
CA GLU A 134 -14.08 -1.14 -12.03
C GLU A 134 -14.60 -2.16 -11.00
N TYR A 135 -15.19 -3.26 -11.45
CA TYR A 135 -15.64 -4.34 -10.58
C TYR A 135 -14.50 -4.90 -9.72
N TYR A 136 -13.35 -5.26 -10.33
CA TYR A 136 -12.22 -5.79 -9.58
C TYR A 136 -11.53 -4.74 -8.71
N GLU A 137 -11.56 -3.47 -9.09
CA GLU A 137 -11.09 -2.37 -8.24
C GLU A 137 -11.91 -2.27 -6.96
N LEU A 138 -13.23 -2.28 -7.07
CA LEU A 138 -14.15 -2.25 -5.92
C LEU A 138 -13.99 -3.49 -5.03
N GLU A 139 -13.86 -4.66 -5.62
CA GLU A 139 -13.60 -5.91 -4.89
C GLU A 139 -12.26 -5.85 -4.13
N ALA A 140 -11.21 -5.34 -4.74
CA ALA A 140 -9.91 -5.20 -4.10
C ALA A 140 -9.95 -4.22 -2.91
N VAL A 141 -10.68 -3.12 -3.02
CA VAL A 141 -10.90 -2.15 -1.94
C VAL A 141 -11.73 -2.78 -0.80
N ASN A 142 -12.80 -3.50 -1.13
CA ASN A 142 -13.68 -4.13 -0.14
C ASN A 142 -12.96 -5.27 0.60
N ASN A 143 -12.22 -6.12 -0.10
CA ASN A 143 -11.47 -7.22 0.48
C ASN A 143 -10.32 -6.73 1.38
N TRP A 144 -9.79 -5.54 1.11
CA TRP A 144 -8.78 -4.94 1.97
C TRP A 144 -9.32 -4.69 3.39
N HIS A 145 -10.54 -4.18 3.53
CA HIS A 145 -11.21 -4.02 4.83
C HIS A 145 -11.47 -5.37 5.51
N HIS A 146 -11.77 -6.41 4.73
CA HIS A 146 -12.02 -7.75 5.25
C HIS A 146 -10.73 -8.40 5.77
N ASN A 147 -9.64 -8.29 5.04
CA ASN A 147 -8.34 -8.83 5.44
C ASN A 147 -7.79 -8.21 6.72
N ILE A 148 -7.98 -6.91 6.93
CA ILE A 148 -7.56 -6.27 8.20
C ILE A 148 -8.38 -6.79 9.37
N ARG A 149 -9.70 -6.93 9.24
CA ARG A 149 -10.54 -7.53 10.29
C ARG A 149 -10.12 -8.96 10.60
N TYR A 150 -9.79 -9.75 9.59
CA TYR A 150 -9.38 -11.14 9.75
C TYR A 150 -8.02 -11.27 10.46
N ILE A 151 -7.04 -10.43 10.11
CA ILE A 151 -5.73 -10.40 10.75
C ILE A 151 -5.85 -9.94 12.21
N CYS A 152 -6.68 -8.95 12.51
CA CYS A 152 -6.94 -8.52 13.87
C CYS A 152 -7.63 -9.59 14.71
N GLN A 153 -8.53 -10.38 14.14
CA GLN A 153 -9.22 -11.47 14.85
C GLN A 153 -8.31 -12.67 15.14
N GLN A 154 -7.41 -13.02 14.23
CA GLN A 154 -6.47 -14.14 14.45
C GLN A 154 -5.37 -13.86 15.47
N ARG A 155 -5.06 -12.59 15.73
CA ARG A 155 -4.09 -12.21 16.77
C ARG A 155 -4.67 -12.22 18.19
N ASN A 156 -5.98 -12.23 18.32
CA ASN A 156 -6.68 -12.26 19.62
C ASN A 156 -7.15 -13.69 20.03
N SER A 157 -6.78 -14.68 19.28
CA SER A 157 -6.93 -16.11 19.59
C SER A 157 -5.57 -16.73 19.93
#